data_03a2dcee9a24fe9a4ab823ff3a98c907
#
_entry.id   03a2dcee9a24fe9a4ab823ff3a98c907
#
_cell.length_a   1.000
_cell.length_b   1.000
_cell.length_c   1.000
_cell.angle_alpha   90.00
_cell.angle_beta   90.00
_cell.angle_gamma   90.00
#
_symmetry.space_group_name_H-M   'P 1'
#
loop_
_entity.id
_entity.type
_entity.pdbx_description
1 polymer ?
#
loop_
_entity_poly.entity_id
_entity_poly.type
_entity_poly.pdbx_seq_one_letter_code
_entity_poly.pdbx_strand_id
1 'polypeptide(L)'
;VIAGVLHSGGKRNLIMEYYRHIDRTKVQFDFICDSDSNGIPEEEIRSLGGRVYKVAPYKDIIPHLKETYKILKKNQYEVMHAFDNTLNLFPMFLGCVAGVKVRISESISKGDKNEKKTLIKYILRPFSHWFTNCYMANSIDCGIWQFGKKTYDRGKVNIFKTVIDANANAFNAKLREDTRKEFGWENKIVYGFIGRYVPQKNPLFLIDIFNEIAKKQENAILVMIGFGELEN
;
A
#
# COMPACT_ATOMS: atom_id res chain seq x y z
N VAL A 1 3.42 -1.10 -16.14
CA VAL A 1 4.38 -0.79 -15.05
C VAL A 1 3.65 -0.29 -13.82
N ILE A 2 4.10 -0.72 -12.65
CA ILE A 2 3.68 -0.23 -11.35
C ILE A 2 4.59 0.93 -10.96
N ALA A 3 4.04 2.08 -10.62
CA ALA A 3 4.80 3.26 -10.25
C ALA A 3 4.42 3.77 -8.85
N GLY A 4 5.43 4.17 -8.08
CA GLY A 4 5.28 4.77 -6.77
C GLY A 4 6.09 4.10 -5.68
N VAL A 5 6.01 4.65 -4.48
CA VAL A 5 6.77 4.19 -3.32
C VAL A 5 6.31 2.80 -2.87
N LEU A 6 7.20 1.83 -2.83
CA LEU A 6 6.99 0.45 -2.40
C LEU A 6 7.62 0.16 -1.03
N HIS A 7 7.43 1.06 -0.06
CA HIS A 7 7.84 0.76 1.31
C HIS A 7 7.11 -0.46 1.89
N SER A 8 7.73 -1.10 2.88
CA SER A 8 7.10 -2.18 3.65
C SER A 8 5.73 -1.73 4.19
N GLY A 9 4.72 -2.56 4.07
CA GLY A 9 3.36 -2.28 4.55
C GLY A 9 2.25 -2.73 3.61
N GLY A 10 1.02 -2.34 3.93
CA GLY A 10 -0.20 -2.84 3.29
C GLY A 10 -0.25 -2.61 1.78
N LYS A 11 0.24 -1.46 1.28
CA LYS A 11 0.28 -1.16 -0.17
C LYS A 11 1.17 -2.17 -0.92
N ARG A 12 2.40 -2.37 -0.44
CA ARG A 12 3.32 -3.34 -1.04
C ARG A 12 2.73 -4.75 -1.01
N ASN A 13 2.19 -5.17 0.12
CA ASN A 13 1.62 -6.50 0.27
C ASN A 13 0.45 -6.71 -0.70
N LEU A 14 -0.43 -5.74 -0.83
CA LEU A 14 -1.54 -5.76 -1.79
C LEU A 14 -1.05 -5.95 -3.24
N ILE A 15 -0.07 -5.14 -3.67
CA ILE A 15 0.46 -5.21 -5.04
C ILE A 15 1.13 -6.57 -5.28
N MET A 16 1.93 -7.06 -4.33
CA MET A 16 2.60 -8.35 -4.44
C MET A 16 1.61 -9.51 -4.44
N GLU A 17 0.53 -9.41 -3.65
CA GLU A 17 -0.51 -10.43 -3.65
C GLU A 17 -1.15 -10.60 -5.03
N TYR A 18 -1.49 -9.49 -5.69
CA TYR A 18 -1.94 -9.57 -7.08
C TYR A 18 -0.88 -10.08 -8.03
N TYR A 19 0.38 -9.66 -7.87
CA TYR A 19 1.46 -10.06 -8.74
C TYR A 19 1.78 -11.55 -8.67
N ARG A 20 1.61 -12.18 -7.50
CA ARG A 20 1.75 -13.63 -7.32
C ARG A 20 0.69 -14.43 -8.08
N HIS A 21 -0.54 -13.88 -8.16
CA HIS A 21 -1.72 -14.61 -8.63
C HIS A 21 -2.16 -14.26 -10.06
N ILE A 22 -1.63 -13.20 -10.69
CA ILE A 22 -1.96 -12.87 -12.07
C ILE A 22 -1.38 -13.91 -13.05
N ASP A 23 -2.05 -14.03 -14.19
CA ASP A 23 -1.53 -14.80 -15.34
C ASP A 23 -0.37 -14.02 -16.01
N ARG A 24 0.86 -14.30 -15.59
CA ARG A 24 2.06 -13.62 -16.07
C ARG A 24 2.41 -13.92 -17.53
N THR A 25 1.74 -14.86 -18.17
CA THR A 25 1.85 -15.07 -19.61
C THR A 25 1.10 -14.00 -20.42
N LYS A 26 0.10 -13.35 -19.79
CA LYS A 26 -0.70 -12.29 -20.40
C LYS A 26 -0.31 -10.90 -19.94
N VAL A 27 0.03 -10.76 -18.66
CA VAL A 27 0.36 -9.47 -18.05
C VAL A 27 1.60 -9.63 -17.17
N GLN A 28 2.64 -8.86 -17.45
CA GLN A 28 3.85 -8.83 -16.66
C GLN A 28 4.04 -7.46 -16.00
N PHE A 29 4.42 -7.44 -14.72
CA PHE A 29 4.68 -6.22 -13.98
C PHE A 29 6.17 -5.90 -13.95
N ASP A 30 6.48 -4.63 -14.23
CA ASP A 30 7.74 -3.99 -13.85
C ASP A 30 7.43 -2.93 -12.80
N PHE A 31 8.40 -2.61 -11.96
CA PHE A 31 8.23 -1.73 -10.81
C PHE A 31 9.19 -0.55 -10.91
N ILE A 32 8.67 0.67 -10.77
CA ILE A 32 9.45 1.90 -10.59
C ILE A 32 9.28 2.35 -9.16
N CYS A 33 10.36 2.34 -8.39
CA CYS A 33 10.35 2.62 -6.97
C CYS A 33 11.37 3.70 -6.62
N ASP A 34 11.10 4.48 -5.57
CA ASP A 34 12.09 5.40 -5.03
C ASP A 34 13.31 4.64 -4.50
N SER A 35 14.50 5.15 -4.72
CA SER A 35 15.76 4.51 -4.31
C SER A 35 15.92 4.41 -2.79
N ASP A 36 15.19 5.23 -2.01
CA ASP A 36 15.12 5.18 -0.56
C ASP A 36 13.96 4.32 -0.03
N SER A 37 13.26 3.57 -0.90
CA SER A 37 12.22 2.64 -0.50
C SER A 37 12.80 1.43 0.23
N ASN A 38 12.32 1.17 1.45
CA ASN A 38 12.76 0.05 2.28
C ASN A 38 11.90 -1.20 2.05
N GLY A 39 12.56 -2.37 1.97
CA GLY A 39 11.88 -3.67 1.94
C GLY A 39 11.17 -3.96 0.62
N ILE A 40 11.70 -3.50 -0.50
CA ILE A 40 11.26 -3.93 -1.83
C ILE A 40 11.65 -5.41 -1.99
N PRO A 41 10.73 -6.32 -2.32
CA PRO A 41 11.03 -7.74 -2.49
C PRO A 41 11.62 -8.00 -3.88
N GLU A 42 12.82 -7.45 -4.15
CA GLU A 42 13.42 -7.48 -5.48
C GLU A 42 13.69 -8.89 -6.00
N GLU A 43 14.17 -9.78 -5.14
CA GLU A 43 14.45 -11.18 -5.50
C GLU A 43 13.16 -11.89 -5.92
N GLU A 44 12.08 -11.71 -5.15
CA GLU A 44 10.78 -12.27 -5.48
C GLU A 44 10.23 -11.70 -6.80
N ILE A 45 10.30 -10.37 -6.98
CA ILE A 45 9.85 -9.73 -8.22
C ILE A 45 10.61 -10.29 -9.41
N ARG A 46 11.93 -10.45 -9.31
CA ARG A 46 12.76 -11.02 -10.38
C ARG A 46 12.47 -12.49 -10.63
N SER A 47 12.26 -13.29 -9.59
CA SER A 47 11.90 -14.72 -9.73
C SER A 47 10.56 -14.90 -10.45
N LEU A 48 9.65 -13.92 -10.31
CA LEU A 48 8.37 -13.87 -11.02
C LEU A 48 8.47 -13.23 -12.42
N GLY A 49 9.69 -12.88 -12.89
CA GLY A 49 9.97 -12.34 -14.22
C GLY A 49 9.86 -10.82 -14.34
N GLY A 50 9.58 -10.09 -13.25
CA GLY A 50 9.49 -8.64 -13.23
C GLY A 50 10.84 -7.95 -13.08
N ARG A 51 10.88 -6.66 -13.41
CA ARG A 51 12.06 -5.80 -13.25
C ARG A 51 11.77 -4.71 -12.22
N VAL A 52 12.79 -4.37 -11.44
CA VAL A 52 12.74 -3.26 -10.49
C VAL A 52 13.66 -2.15 -10.97
N TYR A 53 13.13 -0.96 -11.14
CA TYR A 53 13.85 0.26 -11.45
C TYR A 53 13.83 1.17 -10.23
N LYS A 54 15.01 1.52 -9.73
CA LYS A 54 15.16 2.52 -8.67
C LYS A 54 15.41 3.88 -9.29
N VAL A 55 14.59 4.86 -8.92
CA VAL A 55 14.69 6.25 -9.34
C VAL A 55 14.97 7.15 -8.14
N ALA A 56 15.42 8.36 -8.38
CA ALA A 56 15.60 9.36 -7.34
C ALA A 56 14.32 9.49 -6.48
N PRO A 57 14.44 9.70 -5.15
CA PRO A 57 13.28 9.83 -4.27
C PRO A 57 12.40 11.04 -4.64
N TYR A 58 11.12 10.98 -4.28
CA TYR A 58 10.16 12.07 -4.52
C TYR A 58 10.57 13.43 -3.94
N LYS A 59 11.42 13.47 -2.90
CA LYS A 59 11.98 14.73 -2.38
C LYS A 59 12.87 15.44 -3.42
N ASP A 60 13.49 14.67 -4.33
CA ASP A 60 14.32 15.14 -5.42
C ASP A 60 13.52 15.08 -6.73
N ILE A 61 12.44 15.87 -6.79
CA ILE A 61 11.38 15.74 -7.80
C ILE A 61 11.87 15.81 -9.25
N ILE A 62 12.84 16.69 -9.57
CA ILE A 62 13.33 16.86 -10.93
C ILE A 62 14.08 15.61 -11.43
N PRO A 63 15.07 15.07 -10.72
CA PRO A 63 15.68 13.79 -11.05
C PRO A 63 14.65 12.66 -11.12
N HIS A 64 13.74 12.55 -10.14
CA HIS A 64 12.68 11.55 -10.11
C HIS A 64 11.86 11.54 -11.40
N LEU A 65 11.36 12.69 -11.81
CA LEU A 65 10.57 12.82 -13.04
C LEU A 65 11.37 12.47 -14.30
N LYS A 66 12.62 12.93 -14.40
CA LYS A 66 13.50 12.65 -15.56
C LYS A 66 13.82 11.16 -15.69
N GLU A 67 14.17 10.50 -14.59
CA GLU A 67 14.51 9.08 -14.59
C GLU A 67 13.30 8.21 -14.89
N THR A 68 12.16 8.50 -14.26
CA THR A 68 10.89 7.82 -14.52
C THR A 68 10.48 7.97 -15.98
N TYR A 69 10.55 9.17 -16.55
CA TYR A 69 10.25 9.40 -17.96
C TYR A 69 11.14 8.59 -18.90
N LYS A 70 12.48 8.56 -18.65
CA LYS A 70 13.42 7.77 -19.43
C LYS A 70 13.06 6.27 -19.44
N ILE A 71 12.69 5.72 -18.26
CA ILE A 71 12.28 4.32 -18.12
C ILE A 71 11.01 4.05 -18.93
N LEU A 72 10.00 4.91 -18.79
CA LEU A 72 8.73 4.77 -19.52
C LEU A 72 8.95 4.82 -21.03
N LYS A 73 9.75 5.78 -21.50
CA LYS A 73 10.03 5.97 -22.92
C LYS A 73 10.83 4.82 -23.53
N LYS A 74 11.83 4.31 -22.79
CA LYS A 74 12.67 3.20 -23.24
C LYS A 74 11.91 1.89 -23.36
N ASN A 75 11.02 1.59 -22.39
CA ASN A 75 10.35 0.29 -22.32
C ASN A 75 8.96 0.27 -22.98
N GLN A 76 8.41 1.42 -23.41
CA GLN A 76 7.15 1.54 -24.16
C GLN A 76 5.98 0.80 -23.50
N TYR A 77 5.77 1.00 -22.19
CA TYR A 77 4.69 0.34 -21.47
C TYR A 77 3.32 0.72 -22.02
N GLU A 78 2.44 -0.25 -22.17
CA GLU A 78 1.04 -0.01 -22.54
C GLU A 78 0.19 0.44 -21.37
N VAL A 79 0.49 -0.04 -20.17
CA VAL A 79 -0.26 0.22 -18.93
C VAL A 79 0.65 0.75 -17.85
N MET A 80 0.23 1.81 -17.18
CA MET A 80 0.86 2.35 -15.98
C MET A 80 -0.17 2.41 -14.86
N HIS A 81 0.19 1.87 -13.68
CA HIS A 81 -0.66 1.86 -12.51
C HIS A 81 0.07 2.51 -11.33
N ALA A 82 -0.52 3.51 -10.71
CA ALA A 82 0.04 4.23 -9.57
C ALA A 82 -0.90 4.24 -8.37
N PHE A 83 -0.32 4.15 -7.16
CA PHE A 83 -1.01 3.88 -5.89
C PHE A 83 -0.82 4.97 -4.83
N ASP A 84 -0.35 6.16 -5.21
CA ASP A 84 0.01 7.24 -4.27
C ASP A 84 -1.06 8.34 -4.15
N ASN A 85 -2.33 7.95 -4.35
CA ASN A 85 -3.49 8.86 -4.23
C ASN A 85 -3.34 10.10 -5.14
N THR A 86 -3.41 11.30 -4.56
CA THR A 86 -3.32 12.56 -5.33
C THR A 86 -1.93 12.81 -5.93
N LEU A 87 -0.88 12.19 -5.38
CA LEU A 87 0.47 12.24 -5.96
C LEU A 87 0.57 11.46 -7.28
N ASN A 88 -0.42 10.60 -7.58
CA ASN A 88 -0.52 9.93 -8.87
C ASN A 88 -0.57 10.92 -10.05
N LEU A 89 -0.88 12.20 -9.81
CA LEU A 89 -0.82 13.26 -10.82
C LEU A 89 0.52 13.23 -11.59
N PHE A 90 1.64 13.10 -10.89
CA PHE A 90 2.97 13.13 -11.51
C PHE A 90 3.25 11.91 -12.38
N PRO A 91 3.15 10.67 -11.91
CA PRO A 91 3.32 9.49 -12.77
C PRO A 91 2.29 9.44 -13.90
N MET A 92 1.03 9.84 -13.69
CA MET A 92 0.03 9.88 -14.77
C MET A 92 0.39 10.91 -15.85
N PHE A 93 0.90 12.08 -15.48
CA PHE A 93 1.45 13.06 -16.41
C PHE A 93 2.61 12.46 -17.23
N LEU A 94 3.61 11.86 -16.57
CA LEU A 94 4.73 11.23 -17.25
C LEU A 94 4.29 10.09 -18.17
N GLY A 95 3.35 9.27 -17.75
CA GLY A 95 2.75 8.23 -18.58
C GLY A 95 2.07 8.81 -19.82
N CYS A 96 1.37 9.95 -19.68
CA CYS A 96 0.74 10.64 -20.79
C CYS A 96 1.77 11.11 -21.82
N VAL A 97 2.80 11.85 -21.39
CA VAL A 97 3.84 12.37 -22.31
C VAL A 97 4.76 11.28 -22.86
N ALA A 98 4.91 10.16 -22.16
CA ALA A 98 5.64 8.99 -22.66
C ALA A 98 4.83 8.16 -23.67
N GLY A 99 3.53 8.39 -23.80
CA GLY A 99 2.65 7.68 -24.73
C GLY A 99 2.02 6.40 -24.16
N VAL A 100 2.00 6.24 -22.83
CA VAL A 100 1.33 5.11 -22.17
C VAL A 100 -0.17 5.21 -22.39
N LYS A 101 -0.77 4.17 -22.97
CA LYS A 101 -2.17 4.18 -23.40
C LYS A 101 -3.15 4.14 -22.21
N VAL A 102 -2.92 3.24 -21.26
CA VAL A 102 -3.76 3.05 -20.08
C VAL A 102 -3.04 3.55 -18.84
N ARG A 103 -3.62 4.55 -18.18
CA ARG A 103 -3.04 5.21 -17.00
C ARG A 103 -4.02 5.09 -15.84
N ILE A 104 -3.71 4.13 -14.96
CA ILE A 104 -4.54 3.77 -13.81
C ILE A 104 -4.07 4.56 -12.59
N SER A 105 -4.95 5.38 -12.05
CA SER A 105 -4.74 6.04 -10.75
C SER A 105 -5.60 5.36 -9.70
N GLU A 106 -4.97 4.79 -8.69
CA GLU A 106 -5.67 4.13 -7.58
C GLU A 106 -5.62 4.95 -6.30
N SER A 107 -6.79 5.10 -5.68
CA SER A 107 -6.97 5.72 -4.38
C SER A 107 -7.04 4.64 -3.29
N ILE A 108 -6.02 4.57 -2.44
CA ILE A 108 -5.92 3.56 -1.38
C ILE A 108 -6.17 4.10 0.03
N SER A 109 -6.25 5.43 0.19
CA SER A 109 -6.57 6.08 1.46
C SER A 109 -7.17 7.46 1.22
N LYS A 110 -7.93 7.96 2.20
CA LYS A 110 -8.34 9.37 2.25
C LYS A 110 -7.20 10.23 2.80
N GLY A 111 -7.24 11.54 2.54
CA GLY A 111 -6.40 12.50 3.27
C GLY A 111 -6.85 12.57 4.73
N ASP A 112 -5.93 12.33 5.66
CA ASP A 112 -6.16 12.52 7.09
C ASP A 112 -5.77 13.95 7.47
N LYS A 113 -6.63 14.67 8.17
CA LYS A 113 -6.37 16.06 8.60
C LYS A 113 -5.17 16.19 9.55
N ASN A 114 -4.81 15.10 10.22
CA ASN A 114 -3.70 15.05 11.17
C ASN A 114 -2.34 14.73 10.51
N GLU A 115 -2.31 14.37 9.22
CA GLU A 115 -1.05 14.14 8.51
C GLU A 115 -0.44 15.47 8.04
N LYS A 116 0.85 15.69 8.33
CA LYS A 116 1.61 16.90 7.89
C LYS A 116 1.56 17.15 6.38
N LYS A 117 1.43 16.08 5.57
CA LYS A 117 1.37 16.15 4.11
C LYS A 117 -0.05 16.30 3.54
N THR A 118 -1.05 16.39 4.40
CA THR A 118 -2.46 16.45 3.97
C THR A 118 -2.78 17.70 3.16
N LEU A 119 -2.17 18.84 3.49
CA LEU A 119 -2.40 20.09 2.74
C LEU A 119 -2.05 19.90 1.25
N ILE A 120 -0.91 19.30 0.93
CA ILE A 120 -0.52 19.07 -0.46
C ILE A 120 -1.48 18.08 -1.17
N LYS A 121 -1.99 17.08 -0.44
CA LYS A 121 -3.00 16.16 -0.97
C LYS A 121 -4.28 16.90 -1.37
N TYR A 122 -4.74 17.85 -0.56
CA TYR A 122 -5.92 18.66 -0.86
C TYR A 122 -5.69 19.64 -2.02
N ILE A 123 -4.50 20.25 -2.12
CA ILE A 123 -4.13 21.12 -3.24
C ILE A 123 -4.08 20.34 -4.56
N LEU A 124 -3.50 19.15 -4.56
CA LEU A 124 -3.37 18.32 -5.75
C LEU A 124 -4.66 17.60 -6.14
N ARG A 125 -5.60 17.43 -5.21
CA ARG A 125 -6.84 16.67 -5.42
C ARG A 125 -7.64 17.10 -6.66
N PRO A 126 -7.90 18.38 -6.93
CA PRO A 126 -8.64 18.81 -8.13
C PRO A 126 -7.98 18.37 -9.44
N PHE A 127 -6.66 18.21 -9.43
CA PHE A 127 -5.86 17.90 -10.60
C PHE A 127 -5.54 16.40 -10.75
N SER A 128 -5.81 15.60 -9.70
CA SER A 128 -5.39 14.19 -9.61
C SER A 128 -5.95 13.29 -10.72
N HIS A 129 -6.94 13.77 -11.46
CA HIS A 129 -7.59 13.03 -12.57
C HIS A 129 -7.19 13.52 -13.97
N TRP A 130 -6.41 14.58 -14.11
CA TRP A 130 -6.17 15.22 -15.42
C TRP A 130 -5.52 14.29 -16.46
N PHE A 131 -4.57 13.49 -16.06
CA PHE A 131 -3.85 12.60 -16.96
C PHE A 131 -4.24 11.13 -16.81
N THR A 132 -5.21 10.86 -15.95
CA THR A 132 -5.75 9.53 -15.68
C THR A 132 -6.87 9.20 -16.64
N ASN A 133 -6.91 7.98 -17.17
CA ASN A 133 -8.03 7.50 -17.98
C ASN A 133 -8.66 6.21 -17.44
N CYS A 134 -8.13 5.65 -16.35
CA CYS A 134 -8.72 4.56 -15.60
C CYS A 134 -8.66 4.88 -14.10
N TYR A 135 -9.82 4.92 -13.44
CA TYR A 135 -9.96 5.30 -12.04
C TYR A 135 -10.23 4.06 -11.21
N MET A 136 -9.40 3.84 -10.19
CA MET A 136 -9.55 2.73 -9.25
C MET A 136 -9.50 3.23 -7.80
N ALA A 137 -10.18 2.51 -6.91
CA ALA A 137 -10.12 2.78 -5.48
C ALA A 137 -10.36 1.50 -4.67
N ASN A 138 -9.75 1.39 -3.48
CA ASN A 138 -9.97 0.26 -2.59
C ASN A 138 -11.31 0.33 -1.83
N SER A 139 -11.96 1.49 -1.81
CA SER A 139 -13.28 1.67 -1.23
C SER A 139 -14.04 2.82 -1.91
N ILE A 140 -15.36 2.82 -1.77
CA ILE A 140 -16.24 3.87 -2.26
C ILE A 140 -15.80 5.25 -1.75
N ASP A 141 -15.52 5.32 -0.47
CA ASP A 141 -15.10 6.55 0.19
C ASP A 141 -13.78 7.12 -0.36
N CYS A 142 -12.78 6.24 -0.61
CA CYS A 142 -11.52 6.66 -1.21
C CYS A 142 -11.73 7.14 -2.65
N GLY A 143 -12.56 6.45 -3.41
CA GLY A 143 -12.92 6.85 -4.77
C GLY A 143 -13.62 8.20 -4.84
N ILE A 144 -14.64 8.41 -4.01
CA ILE A 144 -15.34 9.70 -3.91
C ILE A 144 -14.42 10.81 -3.43
N TRP A 145 -13.55 10.51 -2.44
CA TRP A 145 -12.61 11.49 -1.93
C TRP A 145 -11.63 11.96 -3.00
N GLN A 146 -11.04 11.07 -3.76
CA GLN A 146 -10.02 11.44 -4.75
C GLN A 146 -10.62 11.97 -6.05
N PHE A 147 -11.62 11.28 -6.61
CA PHE A 147 -12.13 11.55 -7.96
C PHE A 147 -13.44 12.33 -7.98
N GLY A 148 -14.04 12.56 -6.82
CA GLY A 148 -15.29 13.27 -6.64
C GLY A 148 -16.53 12.40 -6.83
N LYS A 149 -17.61 12.78 -6.12
CA LYS A 149 -18.89 12.05 -6.12
C LYS A 149 -19.48 11.94 -7.54
N LYS A 150 -19.42 13.00 -8.34
CA LYS A 150 -19.93 13.01 -9.72
C LYS A 150 -19.26 11.98 -10.63
N THR A 151 -17.94 11.75 -10.47
CA THR A 151 -17.18 10.75 -11.23
C THR A 151 -17.58 9.34 -10.81
N TYR A 152 -17.76 9.14 -9.50
CA TYR A 152 -18.22 7.87 -8.94
C TYR A 152 -19.66 7.54 -9.38
N ASP A 153 -20.61 8.47 -9.25
CA ASP A 153 -22.02 8.27 -9.60
C ASP A 153 -22.20 7.95 -11.10
N ARG A 154 -21.28 8.39 -11.96
CA ARG A 154 -21.23 8.04 -13.38
C ARG A 154 -20.66 6.64 -13.67
N GLY A 155 -20.36 5.85 -12.66
CA GLY A 155 -19.79 4.51 -12.79
C GLY A 155 -18.37 4.46 -13.34
N LYS A 156 -17.61 5.57 -13.26
CA LYS A 156 -16.24 5.64 -13.82
C LYS A 156 -15.17 5.13 -12.86
N VAL A 157 -15.47 4.99 -11.57
CA VAL A 157 -14.53 4.53 -10.56
C VAL A 157 -14.75 3.05 -10.27
N ASN A 158 -13.76 2.24 -10.60
CA ASN A 158 -13.77 0.81 -10.30
C ASN A 158 -13.32 0.58 -8.85
N ILE A 159 -14.14 -0.12 -8.06
CA ILE A 159 -13.77 -0.48 -6.70
C ILE A 159 -13.01 -1.80 -6.72
N PHE A 160 -11.76 -1.74 -6.28
CA PHE A 160 -10.84 -2.84 -6.26
C PHE A 160 -10.44 -3.15 -4.82
N LYS A 161 -11.09 -4.15 -4.23
CA LYS A 161 -10.94 -4.47 -2.81
C LYS A 161 -9.56 -5.04 -2.51
N THR A 162 -9.06 -4.73 -1.31
CA THR A 162 -7.87 -5.40 -0.78
C THR A 162 -8.13 -6.90 -0.64
N VAL A 163 -7.19 -7.71 -1.10
CA VAL A 163 -7.24 -9.17 -1.03
C VAL A 163 -6.10 -9.72 -0.20
N ILE A 164 -6.30 -10.90 0.34
CA ILE A 164 -5.27 -11.72 1.01
C ILE A 164 -5.42 -13.17 0.53
N ASP A 165 -4.34 -13.91 0.54
CA ASP A 165 -4.41 -15.36 0.38
C ASP A 165 -5.01 -15.99 1.66
N ALA A 166 -6.27 -16.38 1.59
CA ALA A 166 -6.98 -16.99 2.72
C ALA A 166 -6.41 -18.34 3.12
N ASN A 167 -5.85 -19.10 2.17
CA ASN A 167 -5.27 -20.42 2.43
C ASN A 167 -3.92 -20.28 3.16
N ALA A 168 -3.06 -19.35 2.71
CA ALA A 168 -1.79 -19.08 3.36
C ALA A 168 -1.96 -18.51 4.78
N ASN A 169 -3.09 -17.84 5.03
CA ASN A 169 -3.42 -17.24 6.34
C ASN A 169 -4.46 -18.05 7.14
N ALA A 170 -4.74 -19.30 6.72
CA ALA A 170 -5.68 -20.16 7.44
C ALA A 170 -5.15 -20.56 8.81
N PHE A 171 -6.09 -20.80 9.74
CA PHE A 171 -5.74 -21.30 11.06
C PHE A 171 -4.98 -22.62 10.98
N ASN A 172 -3.83 -22.71 11.64
CA ASN A 172 -3.01 -23.90 11.74
C ASN A 172 -2.81 -24.26 13.22
N ALA A 173 -3.46 -25.36 13.64
CA ALA A 173 -3.45 -25.81 15.04
C ALA A 173 -2.03 -26.16 15.51
N LYS A 174 -1.25 -26.84 14.66
CA LYS A 174 0.12 -27.22 15.00
C LYS A 174 1.03 -26.00 15.15
N LEU A 175 1.02 -25.09 14.18
CA LEU A 175 1.79 -23.85 14.25
C LEU A 175 1.43 -23.03 15.51
N ARG A 176 0.14 -22.96 15.84
CA ARG A 176 -0.33 -22.31 17.05
C ARG A 176 0.22 -22.97 18.31
N GLU A 177 0.21 -24.30 18.38
CA GLU A 177 0.74 -25.05 19.53
C GLU A 177 2.24 -24.87 19.68
N ASP A 178 2.99 -25.02 18.59
CA ASP A 178 4.45 -24.86 18.56
C ASP A 178 4.85 -23.44 19.00
N THR A 179 4.22 -22.41 18.43
CA THR A 179 4.45 -21.01 18.81
C THR A 179 4.14 -20.75 20.29
N ARG A 180 3.04 -21.31 20.82
CA ARG A 180 2.68 -21.13 22.23
C ARG A 180 3.67 -21.81 23.17
N LYS A 181 4.23 -22.96 22.80
CA LYS A 181 5.31 -23.61 23.55
C LYS A 181 6.59 -22.81 23.52
N GLU A 182 6.97 -22.31 22.33
CA GLU A 182 8.18 -21.51 22.13
C GLU A 182 8.22 -20.28 23.03
N PHE A 183 7.07 -19.61 23.19
CA PHE A 183 6.94 -18.39 24.00
C PHE A 183 6.44 -18.60 25.43
N GLY A 184 6.16 -19.84 25.86
CA GLY A 184 5.60 -20.13 27.18
C GLY A 184 4.17 -19.63 27.38
N TRP A 185 3.36 -19.67 26.35
CA TRP A 185 1.98 -19.14 26.36
C TRP A 185 0.90 -20.22 26.41
N GLU A 186 1.24 -21.47 26.76
CA GLU A 186 0.30 -22.62 26.73
C GLU A 186 -0.96 -22.36 27.56
N ASN A 187 -0.78 -21.77 28.76
CA ASN A 187 -1.85 -21.47 29.69
C ASN A 187 -2.29 -19.99 29.70
N LYS A 188 -1.87 -19.21 28.70
CA LYS A 188 -2.20 -17.79 28.61
C LYS A 188 -3.35 -17.54 27.65
N ILE A 189 -4.14 -16.49 27.92
CA ILE A 189 -5.07 -15.90 26.97
C ILE A 189 -4.29 -14.79 26.25
N VAL A 190 -4.00 -15.02 24.96
CA VAL A 190 -3.18 -14.12 24.16
C VAL A 190 -4.07 -13.15 23.37
N TYR A 191 -3.96 -11.88 23.68
CA TYR A 191 -4.52 -10.78 22.89
C TYR A 191 -3.43 -10.28 21.94
N GLY A 192 -3.72 -10.24 20.65
CA GLY A 192 -2.75 -9.88 19.61
C GLY A 192 -3.09 -8.56 18.93
N PHE A 193 -2.08 -7.72 18.72
CA PHE A 193 -2.15 -6.56 17.85
C PHE A 193 -1.04 -6.62 16.81
N ILE A 194 -1.39 -6.39 15.54
CA ILE A 194 -0.43 -6.29 14.45
C ILE A 194 -0.65 -4.96 13.74
N GLY A 195 0.36 -4.08 13.75
CA GLY A 195 0.24 -2.79 13.10
C GLY A 195 1.34 -1.81 13.44
N ARG A 196 1.40 -0.70 12.68
CA ARG A 196 2.34 0.39 12.99
C ARG A 196 1.94 1.08 14.30
N TYR A 197 2.94 1.46 15.11
CA TYR A 197 2.74 2.24 16.33
C TYR A 197 2.67 3.73 15.97
N VAL A 198 1.54 4.13 15.44
CA VAL A 198 1.25 5.51 15.01
C VAL A 198 -0.12 5.95 15.54
N PRO A 199 -0.39 7.25 15.68
CA PRO A 199 -1.67 7.77 16.21
C PRO A 199 -2.89 7.19 15.49
N GLN A 200 -2.83 6.96 14.18
CA GLN A 200 -3.90 6.38 13.38
C GLN A 200 -4.31 4.97 13.86
N LYS A 201 -3.39 4.19 14.42
CA LYS A 201 -3.63 2.83 14.93
C LYS A 201 -3.92 2.80 16.41
N ASN A 202 -3.68 3.92 17.09
CA ASN A 202 -3.99 4.17 18.49
C ASN A 202 -3.53 3.05 19.46
N PRO A 203 -2.23 2.67 19.44
CA PRO A 203 -1.73 1.58 20.29
C PRO A 203 -1.86 1.91 21.78
N LEU A 204 -1.83 3.18 22.17
CA LEU A 204 -1.97 3.59 23.58
C LEU A 204 -3.36 3.24 24.12
N PHE A 205 -4.41 3.53 23.36
CA PHE A 205 -5.77 3.14 23.75
C PHE A 205 -5.95 1.63 23.85
N LEU A 206 -5.25 0.85 23.02
CA LEU A 206 -5.22 -0.60 23.13
C LEU A 206 -4.61 -1.05 24.47
N ILE A 207 -3.53 -0.39 24.91
CA ILE A 207 -2.92 -0.67 26.22
C ILE A 207 -3.89 -0.36 27.34
N ASP A 208 -4.62 0.75 27.28
CA ASP A 208 -5.65 1.09 28.27
C ASP A 208 -6.75 0.03 28.34
N ILE A 209 -7.24 -0.44 27.17
CA ILE A 209 -8.22 -1.54 27.12
C ILE A 209 -7.63 -2.81 27.76
N PHE A 210 -6.39 -3.15 27.41
CA PHE A 210 -5.75 -4.34 27.95
C PHE A 210 -5.54 -4.27 29.46
N ASN A 211 -5.23 -3.10 30.02
CA ASN A 211 -5.14 -2.90 31.45
C ASN A 211 -6.45 -3.25 32.18
N GLU A 212 -7.62 -2.91 31.61
CA GLU A 212 -8.90 -3.29 32.18
C GLU A 212 -9.19 -4.81 32.06
N ILE A 213 -8.70 -5.45 31.00
CA ILE A 213 -8.78 -6.90 30.82
C ILE A 213 -7.91 -7.61 31.85
N ALA A 214 -6.66 -7.17 32.03
CA ALA A 214 -5.69 -7.78 32.95
C ALA A 214 -6.15 -7.76 34.41
N LYS A 215 -6.93 -6.75 34.83
CA LYS A 215 -7.54 -6.72 36.17
C LYS A 215 -8.53 -7.86 36.42
N LYS A 216 -9.09 -8.44 35.35
CA LYS A 216 -10.13 -9.50 35.44
C LYS A 216 -9.63 -10.87 35.01
N GLN A 217 -8.48 -10.94 34.34
CA GLN A 217 -7.92 -12.16 33.76
C GLN A 217 -6.40 -12.20 34.00
N GLU A 218 -5.99 -12.82 35.12
CA GLU A 218 -4.58 -12.90 35.55
C GLU A 218 -3.67 -13.62 34.54
N ASN A 219 -4.24 -14.51 33.73
CA ASN A 219 -3.51 -15.23 32.70
C ASN A 219 -3.55 -14.57 31.31
N ALA A 220 -4.10 -13.35 31.21
CA ALA A 220 -4.09 -12.59 29.96
C ALA A 220 -2.68 -12.01 29.69
N ILE A 221 -2.29 -12.00 28.42
CA ILE A 221 -1.12 -11.30 27.91
C ILE A 221 -1.46 -10.52 26.65
N LEU A 222 -0.83 -9.36 26.47
CA LEU A 222 -0.91 -8.56 25.24
C LEU A 222 0.38 -8.75 24.43
N VAL A 223 0.25 -9.22 23.22
CA VAL A 223 1.35 -9.32 22.26
C VAL A 223 1.16 -8.27 21.18
N MET A 224 2.11 -7.36 21.08
CA MET A 224 2.09 -6.28 20.09
C MET A 224 3.22 -6.49 19.07
N ILE A 225 2.85 -6.59 17.79
CA ILE A 225 3.79 -6.79 16.68
C ILE A 225 3.73 -5.56 15.78
N GLY A 226 4.83 -4.84 15.72
CA GLY A 226 4.91 -3.63 14.91
C GLY A 226 6.09 -2.74 15.29
N PHE A 227 6.11 -1.57 14.70
CA PHE A 227 7.08 -0.50 14.99
C PHE A 227 6.47 0.85 14.64
N GLY A 228 7.03 1.94 15.15
CA GLY A 228 6.58 3.29 14.83
C GLY A 228 6.97 4.34 15.84
N GLU A 229 6.53 5.57 15.60
CA GLU A 229 6.87 6.74 16.44
C GLU A 229 6.36 6.68 17.89
N LEU A 230 5.43 5.79 18.19
CA LEU A 230 4.85 5.57 19.53
C LEU A 230 5.40 4.28 20.19
N GLU A 231 6.59 3.83 19.79
CA GLU A 231 7.22 2.63 20.35
C GLU A 231 7.89 2.90 21.71
N ASN A 232 8.23 4.17 22.01
CA ASN A 232 8.89 4.64 23.23
C ASN A 232 7.91 5.27 24.22
#